data_b67fbb9bac4d296d4b389ce0b307c11f
#
_entry.id   b67fbb9bac4d296d4b389ce0b307c11f
#
_cell.length_a   1.000
_cell.length_b   1.000
_cell.length_c   1.000
_cell.angle_alpha   90.00
_cell.angle_beta   90.00
_cell.angle_gamma   90.00
#
_symmetry.space_group_name_H-M   'P 1'
#
loop_
_entity.id
_entity.type
_entity.pdbx_description
1 polymer ?
#
loop_
_entity_poly.entity_id
_entity_poly.type
_entity_poly.pdbx_seq_one_letter_code
_entity_poly.pdbx_strand_id
1 'polypeptide(L)'
;MSASPAPTPEGADQAGPLYLTWDDIGLATTELAQQTLAAGVPQAVVGIVRGGLIPAVWIAHRLGVHDVRTIEVTRTTSDAVNAAKTPLPTVRNPASIGNLTGLDVLLVDDIAGSGTTLAHTAQMVRDLGPARVRTAVLAVNRANWPAGSEPHDRIDHIARLTTTWVVFPWEEQHDQL
;
A
#
# COMPACT_ATOMS: atom_id res chain seq x y z
N MET A 1 4.48 54.93 -20.75
CA MET A 1 3.51 53.81 -20.80
C MET A 1 4.21 52.63 -20.12
N SER A 2 3.91 52.43 -18.84
CA SER A 2 4.52 51.37 -18.01
C SER A 2 3.58 50.18 -17.99
N ALA A 3 4.02 49.06 -18.53
CA ALA A 3 3.25 47.82 -18.50
C ALA A 3 3.31 47.21 -17.09
N SER A 4 2.14 46.99 -16.51
CA SER A 4 1.95 46.27 -15.26
C SER A 4 2.25 44.79 -15.49
N PRO A 5 3.00 44.12 -14.58
CA PRO A 5 3.21 42.66 -14.69
C PRO A 5 1.90 41.93 -14.39
N ALA A 6 1.65 40.86 -15.15
CA ALA A 6 0.52 39.98 -14.97
C ALA A 6 0.58 39.27 -13.58
N PRO A 7 -0.58 39.01 -12.93
CA PRO A 7 -0.59 38.30 -11.66
C PRO A 7 -0.13 36.85 -11.86
N THR A 8 0.81 36.45 -11.04
CA THR A 8 1.22 35.05 -10.84
C THR A 8 0.03 34.25 -10.29
N PRO A 9 -0.26 33.05 -10.77
CA PRO A 9 -1.31 32.23 -10.16
C PRO A 9 -0.86 31.77 -8.77
N GLU A 10 -1.33 32.45 -7.75
CA GLU A 10 -1.35 31.96 -6.36
C GLU A 10 -2.42 30.88 -6.24
N GLY A 11 -2.06 29.74 -5.63
CA GLY A 11 -3.04 28.79 -5.14
C GLY A 11 -2.87 27.33 -5.59
N ALA A 12 -1.65 26.78 -5.57
CA ALA A 12 -1.54 25.35 -5.30
C ALA A 12 -1.75 25.16 -3.80
N ASP A 13 -2.93 24.70 -3.44
CA ASP A 13 -3.34 24.33 -2.09
C ASP A 13 -2.30 23.34 -1.52
N GLN A 14 -1.37 23.84 -0.69
CA GLN A 14 -0.41 23.01 0.04
C GLN A 14 -1.15 22.44 1.26
N ALA A 15 -2.09 21.53 1.02
CA ALA A 15 -2.61 20.72 2.09
C ALA A 15 -1.42 19.96 2.72
N GLY A 16 -1.20 20.18 4.01
CA GLY A 16 -0.15 19.50 4.76
C GLY A 16 -0.32 17.96 4.72
N PRO A 17 0.62 17.22 5.34
CA PRO A 17 0.51 15.77 5.43
C PRO A 17 -0.82 15.33 6.07
N LEU A 18 -1.38 14.23 5.58
CA LEU A 18 -2.52 13.56 6.17
C LEU A 18 -2.03 12.62 7.28
N TYR A 19 -2.25 12.98 8.53
CA TYR A 19 -1.95 12.13 9.69
C TYR A 19 -3.13 11.20 9.94
N LEU A 20 -2.90 9.89 9.89
CA LEU A 20 -3.90 8.87 10.21
C LEU A 20 -3.76 8.46 11.67
N THR A 21 -4.89 8.31 12.34
CA THR A 21 -4.99 7.77 13.69
C THR A 21 -5.19 6.25 13.65
N TRP A 22 -5.02 5.57 14.80
CA TRP A 22 -5.36 4.15 14.93
C TRP A 22 -6.84 3.87 14.65
N ASP A 23 -7.73 4.81 14.95
CA ASP A 23 -9.15 4.69 14.62
C ASP A 23 -9.37 4.75 13.10
N ASP A 24 -8.66 5.63 12.38
CA ASP A 24 -8.69 5.67 10.91
C ASP A 24 -8.22 4.33 10.31
N ILE A 25 -7.17 3.74 10.86
CA ILE A 25 -6.67 2.42 10.44
C ILE A 25 -7.73 1.35 10.73
N GLY A 26 -8.38 1.41 11.90
CA GLY A 26 -9.48 0.51 12.26
C GLY A 26 -10.64 0.55 11.28
N LEU A 27 -11.06 1.76 10.86
CA LEU A 27 -12.10 1.95 9.86
C LEU A 27 -11.67 1.46 8.48
N ALA A 28 -10.48 1.85 8.03
CA ALA A 28 -9.94 1.44 6.73
C ALA A 28 -9.78 -0.08 6.60
N THR A 29 -9.27 -0.75 7.64
CA THR A 29 -9.15 -2.22 7.65
C THR A 29 -10.51 -2.91 7.70
N THR A 30 -11.53 -2.29 8.31
CA THR A 30 -12.91 -2.81 8.29
C THR A 30 -13.47 -2.75 6.87
N GLU A 31 -13.29 -1.62 6.19
CA GLU A 31 -13.73 -1.44 4.80
C GLU A 31 -13.05 -2.44 3.87
N LEU A 32 -11.73 -2.60 3.95
CA LEU A 32 -10.98 -3.58 3.15
C LEU A 32 -11.44 -5.02 3.43
N ALA A 33 -11.72 -5.36 4.68
CA ALA A 33 -12.25 -6.68 5.03
C ALA A 33 -13.63 -6.91 4.40
N GLN A 34 -14.52 -5.90 4.40
CA GLN A 34 -15.83 -5.98 3.77
C GLN A 34 -15.73 -6.13 2.24
N GLN A 35 -14.88 -5.33 1.58
CA GLN A 35 -14.62 -5.45 0.14
C GLN A 35 -14.08 -6.84 -0.21
N THR A 36 -13.14 -7.35 0.60
CA THR A 36 -12.55 -8.68 0.43
C THR A 36 -13.59 -9.78 0.62
N LEU A 37 -14.42 -9.68 1.66
CA LEU A 37 -15.48 -10.65 1.96
C LEU A 37 -16.49 -10.75 0.82
N ALA A 38 -16.87 -9.63 0.22
CA ALA A 38 -17.78 -9.60 -0.93
C ALA A 38 -17.23 -10.36 -2.15
N ALA A 39 -15.89 -10.40 -2.31
CA ALA A 39 -15.20 -11.14 -3.35
C ALA A 39 -14.79 -12.58 -2.94
N GLY A 40 -15.10 -12.99 -1.71
CA GLY A 40 -14.78 -14.28 -1.10
C GLY A 40 -13.63 -14.20 -0.08
N VAL A 41 -13.70 -15.02 0.98
CA VAL A 41 -12.66 -15.07 2.02
C VAL A 41 -11.39 -15.70 1.45
N PRO A 42 -10.21 -15.03 1.54
CA PRO A 42 -8.94 -15.62 1.11
C PRO A 42 -8.51 -16.76 2.04
N GLN A 43 -7.68 -17.66 1.52
CA GLN A 43 -7.10 -18.75 2.31
C GLN A 43 -5.81 -18.30 3.01
N ALA A 44 -5.11 -17.31 2.45
CA ALA A 44 -3.93 -16.70 3.06
C ALA A 44 -3.94 -15.18 2.85
N VAL A 45 -3.40 -14.46 3.84
CA VAL A 45 -3.14 -13.02 3.75
C VAL A 45 -1.63 -12.81 3.80
N VAL A 46 -1.09 -12.06 2.84
CA VAL A 46 0.35 -11.75 2.74
C VAL A 46 0.54 -10.26 2.94
N GLY A 47 1.25 -9.86 3.99
CA GLY A 47 1.61 -8.47 4.23
C GLY A 47 2.97 -8.12 3.61
N ILE A 48 3.03 -7.02 2.88
CA ILE A 48 4.30 -6.44 2.43
C ILE A 48 4.93 -5.70 3.61
N VAL A 49 6.06 -6.20 4.10
CA VAL A 49 6.67 -5.58 5.26
C VAL A 49 7.50 -4.35 4.85
N ARG A 50 7.50 -3.33 5.73
CA ARG A 50 7.03 -3.31 7.12
C ARG A 50 5.56 -2.89 7.26
N GLY A 51 5.16 -1.77 6.64
CA GLY A 51 3.88 -1.11 6.89
C GLY A 51 2.65 -1.95 6.55
N GLY A 52 2.70 -2.70 5.45
CA GLY A 52 1.58 -3.55 5.01
C GLY A 52 1.28 -4.76 5.92
N LEU A 53 2.20 -5.14 6.84
CA LEU A 53 1.94 -6.21 7.78
C LEU A 53 0.87 -5.84 8.82
N ILE A 54 0.84 -4.59 9.25
CA ILE A 54 -0.12 -4.11 10.26
C ILE A 54 -1.56 -4.28 9.76
N PRO A 55 -1.96 -3.70 8.60
CA PRO A 55 -3.28 -3.92 8.05
C PRO A 55 -3.55 -5.39 7.66
N ALA A 56 -2.53 -6.13 7.20
CA ALA A 56 -2.70 -7.53 6.85
C ALA A 56 -3.18 -8.37 8.04
N VAL A 57 -2.56 -8.21 9.21
CA VAL A 57 -2.96 -8.90 10.44
C VAL A 57 -4.38 -8.50 10.85
N TRP A 58 -4.72 -7.22 10.80
CA TRP A 58 -6.07 -6.75 11.19
C TRP A 58 -7.16 -7.26 10.24
N ILE A 59 -6.91 -7.21 8.93
CA ILE A 59 -7.83 -7.75 7.92
C ILE A 59 -8.01 -9.26 8.12
N ALA A 60 -6.92 -10.01 8.33
CA ALA A 60 -6.95 -11.44 8.57
C ALA A 60 -7.82 -11.80 9.79
N HIS A 61 -7.65 -11.08 10.93
CA HIS A 61 -8.49 -11.25 12.11
C HIS A 61 -9.97 -11.01 11.82
N ARG A 62 -10.31 -9.95 11.07
CA ARG A 62 -11.70 -9.63 10.73
C ARG A 62 -12.33 -10.68 9.81
N LEU A 63 -11.53 -11.30 8.96
CA LEU A 63 -11.98 -12.34 8.02
C LEU A 63 -11.92 -13.76 8.60
N GLY A 64 -11.36 -13.95 9.82
CA GLY A 64 -11.13 -15.26 10.42
C GLY A 64 -10.06 -16.08 9.70
N VAL A 65 -9.14 -15.43 8.98
CA VAL A 65 -8.02 -16.08 8.29
C VAL A 65 -6.84 -16.23 9.25
N HIS A 66 -6.37 -17.46 9.45
CA HIS A 66 -5.24 -17.77 10.34
C HIS A 66 -3.89 -17.80 9.61
N ASP A 67 -3.87 -18.05 8.30
CA ASP A 67 -2.65 -18.09 7.50
C ASP A 67 -2.24 -16.67 7.11
N VAL A 68 -1.38 -16.07 7.94
CA VAL A 68 -0.80 -14.74 7.69
C VAL A 68 0.69 -14.90 7.42
N ARG A 69 1.14 -14.40 6.29
CA ARG A 69 2.52 -14.49 5.83
C ARG A 69 3.09 -13.11 5.51
N THR A 70 4.40 -13.04 5.32
CA THR A 70 5.10 -11.78 5.06
C THR A 70 6.00 -11.88 3.83
N ILE A 71 6.14 -10.76 3.14
CA ILE A 71 7.13 -10.61 2.07
C ILE A 71 7.86 -9.27 2.25
N GLU A 72 9.18 -9.32 2.32
CA GLU A 72 10.00 -8.11 2.42
C GLU A 72 10.38 -7.60 1.04
N VAL A 73 9.91 -6.37 0.72
CA VAL A 73 10.16 -5.73 -0.57
C VAL A 73 10.76 -4.35 -0.34
N THR A 74 11.91 -4.11 -0.93
CA THR A 74 12.57 -2.80 -0.85
C THR A 74 12.71 -2.18 -2.23
N ARG A 75 12.48 -0.86 -2.33
CA ARG A 75 12.76 -0.05 -3.52
C ARG A 75 13.87 0.97 -3.30
N THR A 76 14.40 1.06 -2.08
CA THR A 76 15.42 2.02 -1.71
C THR A 76 16.78 1.33 -1.52
N THR A 77 17.83 2.03 -1.80
CA THR A 77 19.21 1.55 -1.59
C THR A 77 19.63 1.63 -0.12
N SER A 78 18.88 2.39 0.71
CA SER A 78 19.10 2.53 2.15
C SER A 78 17.80 2.95 2.85
N ASP A 79 17.78 2.92 4.18
CA ASP A 79 16.64 3.39 5.00
C ASP A 79 16.66 4.92 5.25
N ALA A 80 17.55 5.66 4.56
CA ALA A 80 17.64 7.11 4.71
C ALA A 80 16.45 7.83 4.07
N VAL A 81 16.05 8.96 4.67
CA VAL A 81 15.07 9.88 4.09
C VAL A 81 15.56 10.32 2.71
N ASN A 82 14.73 10.20 1.68
CA ASN A 82 15.07 10.48 0.28
C ASN A 82 16.13 9.52 -0.34
N ALA A 83 16.30 8.30 0.18
CA ALA A 83 17.15 7.31 -0.44
C ALA A 83 16.79 7.08 -1.91
N ALA A 84 17.82 6.88 -2.75
CA ALA A 84 17.62 6.60 -4.17
C ALA A 84 16.77 5.33 -4.37
N LYS A 85 15.75 5.42 -5.23
CA LYS A 85 14.90 4.28 -5.56
C LYS A 85 15.59 3.42 -6.62
N THR A 86 15.57 2.12 -6.41
CA THR A 86 15.98 1.16 -7.45
C THR A 86 14.94 1.10 -8.57
N PRO A 87 15.31 0.81 -9.82
CA PRO A 87 14.38 0.69 -10.93
C PRO A 87 13.29 -0.37 -10.69
N LEU A 88 13.67 -1.50 -10.07
CA LEU A 88 12.77 -2.59 -9.69
C LEU A 88 12.87 -2.86 -8.19
N PRO A 89 11.73 -3.23 -7.56
CA PRO A 89 11.71 -3.71 -6.18
C PRO A 89 12.54 -5.00 -6.05
N THR A 90 13.19 -5.16 -4.89
CA THR A 90 13.95 -6.37 -4.56
C THR A 90 13.28 -7.07 -3.40
N VAL A 91 13.05 -8.37 -3.53
CA VAL A 91 12.57 -9.22 -2.44
C VAL A 91 13.74 -9.79 -1.67
N ARG A 92 13.76 -9.59 -0.35
CA ARG A 92 14.87 -10.01 0.51
C ARG A 92 14.67 -11.40 1.12
N ASN A 93 13.44 -11.81 1.36
CA ASN A 93 13.13 -13.05 2.05
C ASN A 93 12.07 -13.91 1.34
N PRO A 94 12.29 -14.33 0.08
CA PRO A 94 11.28 -15.08 -0.68
C PRO A 94 10.88 -16.40 -0.01
N ALA A 95 11.74 -16.99 0.80
CA ALA A 95 11.45 -18.24 1.50
C ALA A 95 10.39 -18.09 2.62
N SER A 96 10.22 -16.88 3.19
CA SER A 96 9.25 -16.66 4.28
C SER A 96 7.80 -16.74 3.84
N ILE A 97 7.55 -16.55 2.55
CA ILE A 97 6.19 -16.63 1.99
C ILE A 97 5.67 -18.07 1.90
N GLY A 98 6.57 -19.06 1.86
CA GLY A 98 6.23 -20.49 1.81
C GLY A 98 5.50 -20.90 0.53
N ASN A 99 4.85 -22.07 0.56
CA ASN A 99 4.09 -22.58 -0.58
C ASN A 99 2.72 -21.92 -0.65
N LEU A 100 2.42 -21.28 -1.78
CA LEU A 100 1.13 -20.63 -2.08
C LEU A 100 0.31 -21.39 -3.13
N THR A 101 0.83 -22.52 -3.65
CA THR A 101 0.21 -23.24 -4.75
C THR A 101 -1.27 -23.56 -4.48
N GLY A 102 -2.13 -23.12 -5.38
CA GLY A 102 -3.57 -23.37 -5.34
C GLY A 102 -4.36 -22.53 -4.33
N LEU A 103 -3.72 -21.68 -3.52
CA LEU A 103 -4.40 -20.82 -2.54
C LEU A 103 -5.02 -19.59 -3.19
N ASP A 104 -6.11 -19.09 -2.59
CA ASP A 104 -6.61 -17.74 -2.80
C ASP A 104 -5.89 -16.80 -1.83
N VAL A 105 -5.13 -15.85 -2.35
CA VAL A 105 -4.23 -14.97 -1.60
C VAL A 105 -4.70 -13.54 -1.66
N LEU A 106 -4.74 -12.86 -0.50
CA LEU A 106 -4.84 -11.41 -0.40
C LEU A 106 -3.46 -10.82 -0.09
N LEU A 107 -2.91 -10.04 -1.00
CA LEU A 107 -1.67 -9.29 -0.80
C LEU A 107 -2.00 -7.88 -0.30
N VAL A 108 -1.41 -7.49 0.83
CA VAL A 108 -1.75 -6.24 1.52
C VAL A 108 -0.52 -5.34 1.65
N ASP A 109 -0.69 -4.06 1.31
CA ASP A 109 0.28 -3.00 1.58
C ASP A 109 -0.39 -1.85 2.35
N ASP A 110 0.37 -0.95 2.95
CA ASP A 110 -0.15 0.24 3.62
C ASP A 110 -0.43 1.37 2.63
N ILE A 111 0.48 1.65 1.72
CA ILE A 111 0.34 2.73 0.76
C ILE A 111 0.86 2.36 -0.63
N ALA A 112 0.11 2.77 -1.65
CA ALA A 112 0.58 2.75 -3.02
C ALA A 112 0.73 4.18 -3.55
N GLY A 113 1.94 4.58 -3.91
CA GLY A 113 2.20 5.80 -4.67
C GLY A 113 1.96 5.55 -6.16
N SER A 114 2.96 5.06 -6.88
CA SER A 114 2.80 4.67 -8.30
C SER A 114 2.19 3.28 -8.51
N GLY A 115 1.98 2.51 -7.45
CA GLY A 115 1.55 1.12 -7.51
C GLY A 115 2.62 0.12 -7.99
N THR A 116 3.83 0.59 -8.34
CA THR A 116 4.87 -0.28 -8.94
C THR A 116 5.31 -1.38 -7.98
N THR A 117 5.50 -1.07 -6.69
CA THR A 117 5.91 -2.08 -5.68
C THR A 117 4.86 -3.15 -5.55
N LEU A 118 3.59 -2.75 -5.36
CA LEU A 118 2.48 -3.69 -5.21
C LEU A 118 2.30 -4.56 -6.46
N ALA A 119 2.34 -3.97 -7.66
CA ALA A 119 2.21 -4.71 -8.92
C ALA A 119 3.33 -5.72 -9.12
N HIS A 120 4.59 -5.34 -8.84
CA HIS A 120 5.74 -6.24 -8.92
C HIS A 120 5.64 -7.39 -7.92
N THR A 121 5.30 -7.07 -6.66
CA THR A 121 5.11 -8.09 -5.62
C THR A 121 3.96 -9.02 -5.94
N ALA A 122 2.83 -8.49 -6.45
CA ALA A 122 1.71 -9.30 -6.88
C ALA A 122 2.09 -10.27 -8.02
N GLN A 123 2.93 -9.83 -8.97
CA GLN A 123 3.41 -10.72 -10.03
C GLN A 123 4.28 -11.83 -9.46
N MET A 124 5.22 -11.51 -8.58
CA MET A 124 6.04 -12.54 -7.91
C MET A 124 5.21 -13.54 -7.11
N VAL A 125 4.18 -13.06 -6.42
CA VAL A 125 3.25 -13.95 -5.68
C VAL A 125 2.50 -14.85 -6.66
N ARG A 126 2.05 -14.34 -7.83
CA ARG A 126 1.41 -15.14 -8.89
C ARG A 126 2.34 -16.23 -9.43
N ASP A 127 3.62 -15.94 -9.57
CA ASP A 127 4.62 -16.88 -10.08
C ASP A 127 4.86 -18.08 -9.13
N LEU A 128 4.43 -17.97 -7.85
CA LEU A 128 4.44 -19.06 -6.87
C LEU A 128 3.24 -20.02 -6.99
N GLY A 129 2.35 -19.82 -7.98
CA GLY A 129 1.28 -20.73 -8.35
C GLY A 129 0.00 -20.71 -7.50
N PRO A 130 -0.38 -19.60 -6.83
CA PRO A 130 -1.68 -19.50 -6.19
C PRO A 130 -2.81 -19.60 -7.23
N ALA A 131 -4.00 -20.02 -6.79
CA ALA A 131 -5.18 -20.04 -7.64
C ALA A 131 -5.68 -18.62 -7.95
N ARG A 132 -5.51 -17.69 -7.01
CA ARG A 132 -5.89 -16.27 -7.15
C ARG A 132 -5.00 -15.39 -6.30
N VAL A 133 -4.68 -14.19 -6.81
CA VAL A 133 -4.04 -13.10 -6.04
C VAL A 133 -4.90 -11.86 -6.18
N ARG A 134 -5.33 -11.33 -5.05
CA ARG A 134 -5.99 -10.03 -4.91
C ARG A 134 -5.10 -9.09 -4.14
N THR A 135 -5.23 -7.80 -4.39
CA THR A 135 -4.43 -6.76 -3.77
C THR A 135 -5.30 -5.82 -2.94
N ALA A 136 -4.80 -5.40 -1.77
CA ALA A 136 -5.46 -4.43 -0.92
C ALA A 136 -4.48 -3.40 -0.38
N VAL A 137 -4.90 -2.14 -0.29
CA VAL A 137 -4.09 -1.05 0.30
C VAL A 137 -4.95 -0.14 1.18
N LEU A 138 -4.36 0.37 2.28
CA LEU A 138 -5.03 1.37 3.12
C LEU A 138 -5.17 2.69 2.38
N ALA A 139 -4.14 3.13 1.66
CA ALA A 139 -4.17 4.40 0.95
C ALA A 139 -3.50 4.33 -0.42
N VAL A 140 -4.01 5.12 -1.36
CA VAL A 140 -3.33 5.42 -2.63
C VAL A 140 -3.08 6.91 -2.71
N ASN A 141 -1.81 7.31 -2.92
CA ASN A 141 -1.47 8.69 -3.18
C ASN A 141 -1.57 8.99 -4.69
N ARG A 142 -2.68 9.57 -5.11
CA ARG A 142 -2.96 9.89 -6.53
C ARG A 142 -1.99 10.90 -7.13
N ALA A 143 -1.34 11.75 -6.33
CA ALA A 143 -0.34 12.69 -6.85
C ALA A 143 0.87 11.97 -7.48
N ASN A 144 1.15 10.75 -7.04
CA ASN A 144 2.24 9.91 -7.57
C ASN A 144 1.74 8.82 -8.53
N TRP A 145 0.42 8.77 -8.80
CA TRP A 145 -0.17 7.75 -9.67
C TRP A 145 0.07 8.08 -11.16
N PRO A 146 0.34 7.09 -12.02
CA PRO A 146 0.59 7.33 -13.43
C PRO A 146 -0.61 7.99 -14.12
N ALA A 147 -0.35 9.06 -14.89
CA ALA A 147 -1.38 9.74 -15.66
C ALA A 147 -2.04 8.77 -16.66
N GLY A 148 -3.35 8.94 -16.87
CA GLY A 148 -4.13 8.13 -17.81
C GLY A 148 -4.50 6.72 -17.31
N SER A 149 -4.32 6.42 -16.02
CA SER A 149 -4.81 5.19 -15.40
C SER A 149 -5.44 5.48 -14.04
N GLU A 150 -6.44 4.70 -13.66
CA GLU A 150 -7.08 4.79 -12.35
C GLU A 150 -6.52 3.73 -11.39
N PRO A 151 -6.41 4.04 -10.08
CA PRO A 151 -5.93 3.06 -9.10
C PRO A 151 -6.73 1.76 -9.08
N HIS A 152 -8.05 1.84 -9.22
CA HIS A 152 -8.95 0.68 -9.23
C HIS A 152 -8.79 -0.23 -10.46
N ASP A 153 -8.08 0.20 -11.51
CA ASP A 153 -7.73 -0.66 -12.65
C ASP A 153 -6.59 -1.64 -12.31
N ARG A 154 -5.87 -1.39 -11.22
CA ARG A 154 -4.64 -2.13 -10.85
C ARG A 154 -4.66 -2.69 -9.44
N ILE A 155 -5.54 -2.20 -8.58
CA ILE A 155 -5.66 -2.59 -7.17
C ILE A 155 -7.10 -2.98 -6.90
N ASP A 156 -7.30 -4.19 -6.39
CA ASP A 156 -8.65 -4.76 -6.22
C ASP A 156 -9.42 -4.07 -5.09
N HIS A 157 -8.74 -3.74 -3.99
CA HIS A 157 -9.35 -3.16 -2.79
C HIS A 157 -8.56 -1.96 -2.30
N ILE A 158 -9.22 -0.81 -2.20
CA ILE A 158 -8.63 0.45 -1.75
C ILE A 158 -9.55 1.06 -0.69
N ALA A 159 -9.01 1.39 0.48
CA ALA A 159 -9.80 2.05 1.52
C ALA A 159 -9.81 3.57 1.35
N ARG A 160 -8.70 4.19 0.94
CA ARG A 160 -8.62 5.65 0.82
C ARG A 160 -7.84 6.10 -0.41
N LEU A 161 -8.34 7.12 -1.09
CA LEU A 161 -7.60 7.88 -2.08
C LEU A 161 -7.20 9.24 -1.47
N THR A 162 -5.96 9.67 -1.70
CA THR A 162 -5.44 10.97 -1.26
C THR A 162 -4.54 11.57 -2.32
N THR A 163 -4.29 12.87 -2.24
CA THR A 163 -3.30 13.58 -3.07
C THR A 163 -2.14 14.10 -2.23
N THR A 164 -2.20 13.94 -0.90
CA THR A 164 -1.20 14.44 0.04
C THR A 164 -0.33 13.30 0.58
N TRP A 165 0.79 13.66 1.19
CA TRP A 165 1.61 12.71 1.94
C TRP A 165 0.81 12.11 3.11
N VAL A 166 0.88 10.79 3.30
CA VAL A 166 0.23 10.11 4.42
C VAL A 166 1.29 9.79 5.46
N VAL A 167 0.98 10.09 6.73
CA VAL A 167 1.76 9.70 7.90
C VAL A 167 0.92 8.72 8.71
N PHE A 168 1.41 7.51 8.87
CA PHE A 168 0.73 6.46 9.61
C PHE A 168 1.05 6.53 11.10
N PRO A 169 0.16 6.04 11.99
CA PRO A 169 0.38 6.12 13.44
C PRO A 169 1.58 5.28 13.95
N TRP A 170 2.11 4.37 13.15
CA TRP A 170 3.31 3.62 13.45
C TRP A 170 4.61 4.28 12.96
N GLU A 171 4.51 5.40 12.23
CA GLU A 171 5.66 6.19 11.74
C GLU A 171 5.98 7.36 12.68
N GLU A 172 5.01 7.76 13.53
CA GLU A 172 5.20 8.83 14.50
C GLU A 172 6.12 8.33 15.61
N GLN A 173 7.34 8.88 15.73
CA GLN A 173 8.19 8.84 16.92
C GLN A 173 9.66 8.39 16.73
N HIS A 174 10.28 8.63 15.60
CA HIS A 174 11.75 8.47 15.58
C HIS A 174 12.53 9.65 16.16
N ASP A 175 11.87 10.76 16.51
CA ASP A 175 12.54 11.96 17.03
C ASP A 175 12.61 12.04 18.58
N GLN A 176 12.19 11.00 19.32
CA GLN A 176 12.15 11.00 20.80
C GLN A 176 12.84 9.80 21.46
N LEU A 177 13.69 9.06 20.75
CA LEU A 177 14.50 8.00 21.33
C LEU A 177 15.97 8.37 21.39
#